data_389d33a2244d07490ef816d26abcc42f
#
_entry.id   389d33a2244d07490ef816d26abcc42f
#
_cell.length_a   1.000
_cell.length_b   1.000
_cell.length_c   1.000
_cell.angle_alpha   90.00
_cell.angle_beta   90.00
_cell.angle_gamma   90.00
#
_symmetry.space_group_name_H-M   'P 1'
#
loop_
_entity.id
_entity.type
_entity.pdbx_description
1 polymer ?
#
loop_
_entity_poly.entity_id
_entity_poly.type
_entity_poly.pdbx_seq_one_letter_code
_entity_poly.pdbx_strand_id
1 'polypeptide(L)'
;MSSTEPPKQPLKQPLEASANPSGAASALRYTGIPPSWFQKRPKLPSRNWLIFWGVLGSISSLYIYDRRAAKRIKQEYCEKVRWRSEEKLNPLDLPRKVRVYACRWPGDDDHNRSMKYFRKYVKPILVAAAVDFELVNGNRHGGLAGSIADKIKAQRREALPPDHPLREDSQNSSIPLPLAGSPQQKREREIQGGTLIVGRHTLKEYFHGLHLGWSEALNDIDREELLARQLASDGILDEPEVPDSTDSLVDEKSPKAHTSVNLASSPRSPLFSHVLTQPTVPSTLKSSELPPTPQFSESPTTPPEIPPQPPLLLLSFKNLIGFRFIPHMIFDFFNERKRSKEGAEAAYTLIEGHIRDFVPPEHETRPNHLSSQSFATNLEGLETLADSLPKLESQGGDLDFDIEQERYIPKSYNKTPKEIAEARKKYYEALPGKLAVARSLARGEREPTKEEREHPPPTEVELTTERFKKELKWREDLDGWRLLRVGSGVDWDYRFANALRVYRPPPETGA
;
A
#
# COMPACT_ATOMS: atom_id res chain seq x y z
N MET A 1 92.24 68.33 -36.36
CA MET A 1 91.13 68.55 -37.27
C MET A 1 89.87 68.05 -36.58
N SER A 2 89.16 68.98 -36.01
CA SER A 2 88.00 68.80 -35.13
C SER A 2 86.72 68.67 -35.96
N SER A 3 85.98 67.67 -35.81
CA SER A 3 84.65 67.59 -36.35
C SER A 3 83.64 67.71 -35.20
N THR A 4 82.90 68.81 -35.21
CA THR A 4 81.89 69.19 -34.25
C THR A 4 80.55 68.53 -34.66
N GLU A 5 80.02 67.79 -33.82
CA GLU A 5 78.65 67.17 -33.97
C GLU A 5 77.60 68.15 -33.43
N PRO A 6 76.42 68.37 -34.11
CA PRO A 6 75.40 69.32 -33.62
C PRO A 6 74.44 68.63 -32.60
N PRO A 7 73.81 69.40 -31.73
CA PRO A 7 72.98 68.85 -30.61
C PRO A 7 71.64 68.29 -31.09
N LYS A 8 71.28 67.11 -30.60
CA LYS A 8 70.00 66.49 -30.80
C LYS A 8 68.88 67.21 -30.04
N GLN A 9 67.85 67.62 -30.74
CA GLN A 9 66.60 68.19 -30.20
C GLN A 9 65.83 67.16 -29.39
N PRO A 10 65.12 67.51 -28.31
CA PRO A 10 64.30 66.60 -27.54
C PRO A 10 63.03 66.28 -28.27
N LEU A 11 62.72 64.96 -28.40
CA LEU A 11 61.48 64.38 -28.90
C LEU A 11 60.29 64.83 -28.04
N LYS A 12 59.32 65.52 -28.68
CA LYS A 12 58.01 65.82 -28.09
C LYS A 12 57.31 64.53 -27.71
N GLN A 13 56.97 64.36 -26.45
CA GLN A 13 56.08 63.34 -25.97
C GLN A 13 54.67 63.60 -26.51
N PRO A 14 53.92 62.57 -27.00
CA PRO A 14 52.49 62.68 -27.36
C PRO A 14 51.69 62.95 -26.10
N LEU A 15 50.91 64.01 -26.10
CA LEU A 15 49.81 64.21 -25.11
C LEU A 15 48.86 63.05 -25.07
N GLU A 16 48.88 62.31 -23.98
CA GLU A 16 47.82 61.33 -23.70
C GLU A 16 46.48 62.07 -23.59
N ALA A 17 45.60 61.82 -24.55
CA ALA A 17 44.21 62.24 -24.49
C ALA A 17 43.54 61.55 -23.31
N SER A 18 43.24 62.28 -22.26
CA SER A 18 42.38 61.85 -21.14
C SER A 18 41.03 61.54 -21.66
N ALA A 19 40.79 60.23 -21.96
CA ALA A 19 39.46 59.74 -22.25
C ALA A 19 38.62 59.79 -20.97
N ASN A 20 37.60 60.65 -20.96
CA ASN A 20 36.60 60.68 -19.87
C ASN A 20 36.04 59.33 -19.65
N PRO A 21 36.08 58.74 -18.40
CA PRO A 21 35.54 57.47 -18.14
C PRO A 21 34.01 57.51 -18.34
N SER A 22 33.45 56.55 -19.13
CA SER A 22 32.05 56.47 -19.34
C SER A 22 31.31 56.35 -17.97
N GLY A 23 30.12 56.95 -17.84
CA GLY A 23 29.40 57.06 -16.57
C GLY A 23 29.22 55.72 -15.82
N ALA A 24 29.26 54.60 -16.52
CA ALA A 24 29.26 53.26 -15.94
C ALA A 24 30.57 52.94 -15.15
N ALA A 25 31.74 53.41 -15.63
CA ALA A 25 33.01 53.20 -14.96
C ALA A 25 33.14 54.07 -13.69
N SER A 26 32.50 55.26 -13.66
CA SER A 26 32.44 56.12 -12.47
C SER A 26 31.53 55.51 -11.37
N ALA A 27 30.39 54.93 -11.73
CA ALA A 27 29.48 54.27 -10.77
C ALA A 27 30.14 53.05 -10.10
N LEU A 28 30.97 52.31 -10.81
CA LEU A 28 31.63 51.13 -10.28
C LEU A 28 32.81 51.44 -9.31
N ARG A 29 33.33 52.66 -9.30
CA ARG A 29 34.36 53.11 -8.30
C ARG A 29 33.81 53.07 -6.86
N TYR A 30 32.50 53.23 -6.67
CA TYR A 30 31.88 53.17 -5.36
C TYR A 30 31.64 51.75 -4.85
N THR A 31 31.81 50.72 -5.70
CA THR A 31 31.65 49.30 -5.29
C THR A 31 32.93 48.65 -4.78
N GLY A 32 34.06 49.41 -4.65
CA GLY A 32 35.32 48.91 -4.13
C GLY A 32 36.10 47.98 -5.08
N ILE A 33 35.65 47.84 -6.34
CA ILE A 33 36.31 46.98 -7.33
C ILE A 33 37.41 47.76 -8.03
N PRO A 34 38.68 47.31 -7.98
CA PRO A 34 39.80 48.06 -8.58
C PRO A 34 39.62 48.17 -10.10
N PRO A 35 39.81 49.37 -10.70
CA PRO A 35 39.60 49.63 -12.14
C PRO A 35 40.53 48.82 -13.06
N SER A 36 41.62 48.27 -12.55
CA SER A 36 42.49 47.36 -13.31
C SER A 36 41.82 46.01 -13.69
N TRP A 37 40.73 45.64 -13.03
CA TRP A 37 39.95 44.42 -13.38
C TRP A 37 39.19 44.55 -14.70
N PHE A 38 38.75 45.76 -15.04
CA PHE A 38 38.01 46.05 -16.28
C PHE A 38 38.90 46.29 -17.49
N GLN A 39 40.19 46.61 -17.25
CA GLN A 39 41.17 46.81 -18.33
C GLN A 39 41.78 45.50 -18.83
N LYS A 40 41.72 44.43 -18.04
CA LYS A 40 42.14 43.10 -18.47
C LYS A 40 41.03 42.48 -19.30
N ARG A 41 41.20 42.40 -20.61
CA ARG A 41 40.31 41.62 -21.47
C ARG A 41 40.26 40.19 -20.93
N PRO A 42 39.07 39.68 -20.49
CA PRO A 42 39.00 38.33 -19.99
C PRO A 42 39.45 37.37 -21.09
N LYS A 43 40.52 36.60 -20.83
CA LYS A 43 40.94 35.55 -21.74
C LYS A 43 39.80 34.51 -21.75
N LEU A 44 39.26 34.24 -22.92
CA LEU A 44 38.24 33.17 -23.08
C LEU A 44 38.84 31.84 -22.57
N PRO A 45 38.10 31.11 -21.77
CA PRO A 45 38.53 29.79 -21.28
C PRO A 45 38.84 28.87 -22.46
N SER A 46 39.64 27.84 -22.23
CA SER A 46 39.98 26.86 -23.27
C SER A 46 38.71 26.25 -23.90
N ARG A 47 38.80 25.84 -25.18
CA ARG A 47 37.69 25.21 -25.94
C ARG A 47 36.95 24.14 -25.14
N ASN A 48 37.67 23.29 -24.37
CA ASN A 48 37.09 22.24 -23.56
C ASN A 48 36.26 22.79 -22.40
N TRP A 49 36.70 23.90 -21.78
CA TRP A 49 35.96 24.62 -20.74
C TRP A 49 34.67 25.27 -21.28
N LEU A 50 34.73 25.81 -22.49
CA LEU A 50 33.56 26.39 -23.16
C LEU A 50 32.54 25.33 -23.47
N ILE A 51 32.97 24.15 -23.95
CA ILE A 51 32.07 22.97 -24.18
C ILE A 51 31.46 22.52 -22.86
N PHE A 52 32.26 22.37 -21.81
CA PHE A 52 31.77 21.99 -20.48
C PHE A 52 30.69 22.95 -19.96
N TRP A 53 30.95 24.25 -19.98
CA TRP A 53 29.98 25.24 -19.54
C TRP A 53 28.74 25.32 -20.45
N GLY A 54 28.91 25.11 -21.73
CA GLY A 54 27.80 25.00 -22.68
C GLY A 54 26.89 23.85 -22.40
N VAL A 55 27.45 22.67 -22.15
CA VAL A 55 26.66 21.45 -21.78
C VAL A 55 25.97 21.63 -20.43
N LEU A 56 26.72 22.12 -19.42
CA LEU A 56 26.15 22.35 -18.08
C LEU A 56 25.02 23.39 -18.12
N GLY A 57 25.24 24.48 -18.87
CA GLY A 57 24.23 25.52 -19.06
C GLY A 57 22.97 25.01 -19.77
N SER A 58 23.14 24.17 -20.79
CA SER A 58 22.00 23.54 -21.51
C SER A 58 21.20 22.63 -20.60
N ILE A 59 21.86 21.78 -19.83
CA ILE A 59 21.20 20.87 -18.87
C ILE A 59 20.45 21.68 -17.82
N SER A 60 21.10 22.71 -17.24
CA SER A 60 20.47 23.57 -16.24
C SER A 60 19.27 24.35 -16.81
N SER A 61 19.39 24.83 -18.03
CA SER A 61 18.31 25.55 -18.73
C SER A 61 17.10 24.64 -18.98
N LEU A 62 17.32 23.42 -19.47
CA LEU A 62 16.26 22.41 -19.65
C LEU A 62 15.55 22.11 -18.34
N TYR A 63 16.31 21.91 -17.25
CA TYR A 63 15.74 21.65 -15.93
C TYR A 63 14.87 22.82 -15.43
N ILE A 64 15.39 24.04 -15.52
CA ILE A 64 14.66 25.25 -15.09
C ILE A 64 13.41 25.46 -15.95
N TYR A 65 13.51 25.25 -17.26
CA TYR A 65 12.38 25.35 -18.18
C TYR A 65 11.27 24.35 -17.81
N ASP A 66 11.62 23.05 -17.62
CA ASP A 66 10.66 22.02 -17.27
C ASP A 66 9.97 22.33 -15.93
N ARG A 67 10.72 22.73 -14.91
CA ARG A 67 10.16 23.09 -13.60
C ARG A 67 9.25 24.32 -13.64
N ARG A 68 9.59 25.33 -14.45
CA ARG A 68 8.73 26.49 -14.67
C ARG A 68 7.45 26.10 -15.45
N ALA A 69 7.57 25.27 -16.48
CA ALA A 69 6.44 24.77 -17.23
C ALA A 69 5.49 23.93 -16.33
N ALA A 70 6.03 23.02 -15.51
CA ALA A 70 5.24 22.24 -14.54
C ALA A 70 4.48 23.13 -13.55
N LYS A 71 5.10 24.22 -13.06
CA LYS A 71 4.42 25.19 -12.19
C LYS A 71 3.32 25.96 -12.90
N ARG A 72 3.56 26.40 -14.15
CA ARG A 72 2.53 27.09 -14.96
C ARG A 72 1.32 26.22 -15.19
N ILE A 73 1.51 24.95 -15.58
CA ILE A 73 0.42 23.98 -15.76
C ILE A 73 -0.41 23.88 -14.49
N LYS A 74 0.23 23.70 -13.33
CA LYS A 74 -0.50 23.61 -12.05
C LYS A 74 -1.30 24.89 -11.76
N GLN A 75 -0.73 26.05 -11.99
CA GLN A 75 -1.40 27.34 -11.78
C GLN A 75 -2.61 27.49 -12.70
N GLU A 76 -2.43 27.19 -13.99
CA GLU A 76 -3.51 27.22 -14.98
C GLU A 76 -4.71 26.35 -14.55
N TYR A 77 -4.46 25.09 -14.13
CA TYR A 77 -5.54 24.23 -13.68
C TYR A 77 -6.14 24.66 -12.34
N CYS A 78 -5.35 25.24 -11.41
CA CYS A 78 -5.89 25.83 -10.19
C CYS A 78 -6.81 27.02 -10.48
N GLU A 79 -6.47 27.87 -11.49
CA GLU A 79 -7.32 28.97 -11.92
C GLU A 79 -8.61 28.46 -12.60
N LYS A 80 -8.51 27.44 -13.45
CA LYS A 80 -9.66 26.80 -14.11
C LYS A 80 -10.70 26.26 -13.12
N VAL A 81 -10.28 25.77 -11.95
CA VAL A 81 -11.19 25.16 -10.95
C VAL A 81 -11.59 26.12 -9.83
N ARG A 82 -11.05 27.32 -9.80
CA ARG A 82 -11.26 28.29 -8.71
C ARG A 82 -12.72 28.68 -8.53
N TRP A 83 -13.46 28.77 -9.61
CA TRP A 83 -14.90 29.07 -9.57
C TRP A 83 -15.66 28.11 -8.67
N ARG A 84 -15.23 26.85 -8.55
CA ARG A 84 -15.86 25.86 -7.69
C ARG A 84 -15.70 26.19 -6.20
N SER A 85 -14.58 26.78 -5.81
CA SER A 85 -14.36 27.22 -4.43
C SER A 85 -15.17 28.46 -4.04
N GLU A 86 -15.63 29.23 -5.05
CA GLU A 86 -16.43 30.45 -4.87
C GLU A 86 -17.94 30.12 -4.81
N GLU A 87 -18.34 28.90 -5.18
CA GLU A 87 -19.72 28.43 -5.12
C GLU A 87 -20.19 28.35 -3.66
N LYS A 88 -21.34 28.99 -3.40
CA LYS A 88 -21.90 29.02 -2.05
C LYS A 88 -22.45 27.65 -1.67
N LEU A 89 -21.89 27.03 -0.66
CA LEU A 89 -22.41 25.81 -0.07
C LEU A 89 -23.55 26.16 0.89
N ASN A 90 -24.61 25.35 0.91
CA ASN A 90 -25.65 25.48 1.92
C ASN A 90 -25.03 25.17 3.31
N PRO A 91 -25.30 25.97 4.37
CA PRO A 91 -24.69 25.74 5.69
C PRO A 91 -24.93 24.35 6.29
N LEU A 92 -25.98 23.67 5.85
CA LEU A 92 -26.31 22.30 6.28
C LEU A 92 -25.68 21.21 5.42
N ASP A 93 -25.13 21.56 4.26
CA ASP A 93 -24.50 20.60 3.37
C ASP A 93 -23.03 20.38 3.74
N LEU A 94 -22.63 19.13 3.81
CA LEU A 94 -21.23 18.79 3.99
C LEU A 94 -20.50 18.89 2.64
N PRO A 95 -19.24 19.34 2.62
CA PRO A 95 -18.46 19.45 1.40
C PRO A 95 -18.28 18.07 0.75
N ARG A 96 -18.16 18.07 -0.60
CA ARG A 96 -17.84 16.88 -1.38
C ARG A 96 -16.52 16.30 -0.91
N LYS A 97 -16.50 15.00 -0.62
CA LYS A 97 -15.30 14.30 -0.12
C LYS A 97 -14.90 13.17 -1.06
N VAL A 98 -13.70 13.29 -1.63
CA VAL A 98 -13.12 12.30 -2.55
C VAL A 98 -12.32 11.28 -1.76
N ARG A 99 -12.47 9.98 -2.05
CA ARG A 99 -11.59 8.94 -1.51
C ARG A 99 -10.44 8.66 -2.46
N VAL A 100 -9.24 8.68 -1.92
CA VAL A 100 -8.01 8.42 -2.67
C VAL A 100 -7.39 7.15 -2.15
N TYR A 101 -7.35 6.14 -3.00
CA TYR A 101 -6.72 4.85 -2.72
C TYR A 101 -5.34 4.79 -3.35
N ALA A 102 -4.37 4.37 -2.56
CA ALA A 102 -3.01 4.14 -3.01
C ALA A 102 -2.40 2.97 -2.24
N CYS A 103 -1.66 2.11 -2.94
CA CYS A 103 -0.98 0.96 -2.38
C CYS A 103 0.52 1.07 -2.53
N ARG A 104 1.22 0.22 -1.79
CA ARG A 104 2.64 0.00 -1.94
C ARG A 104 2.94 -0.59 -3.32
N TRP A 105 3.93 -0.01 -4.02
CA TRP A 105 4.40 -0.55 -5.30
C TRP A 105 5.11 -1.89 -5.10
N PRO A 106 4.82 -2.93 -5.93
CA PRO A 106 5.47 -4.22 -5.83
C PRO A 106 6.99 -4.11 -5.91
N GLY A 107 7.69 -4.68 -4.92
CA GLY A 107 9.16 -4.67 -4.85
C GLY A 107 9.78 -3.33 -4.43
N ASP A 108 9.02 -2.38 -3.91
CA ASP A 108 9.52 -1.14 -3.33
C ASP A 108 9.42 -1.16 -1.80
N ASP A 109 10.43 -0.62 -1.13
CA ASP A 109 10.43 -0.44 0.32
C ASP A 109 9.61 0.78 0.75
N ASP A 110 9.50 1.80 -0.12
CA ASP A 110 8.72 3.01 0.15
C ASP A 110 7.22 2.80 -0.13
N HIS A 111 6.46 2.54 0.93
CA HIS A 111 5.01 2.33 0.87
C HIS A 111 4.20 3.59 0.49
N ASN A 112 4.82 4.77 0.48
CA ASN A 112 4.13 6.04 0.26
C ASN A 112 4.33 6.66 -1.12
N ARG A 113 5.00 6.01 -2.07
CA ARG A 113 5.32 6.63 -3.38
C ARG A 113 4.09 7.02 -4.18
N SER A 114 3.09 6.14 -4.27
CA SER A 114 1.82 6.44 -4.94
C SER A 114 1.11 7.62 -4.29
N MET A 115 1.13 7.68 -2.95
CA MET A 115 0.55 8.78 -2.19
C MET A 115 1.34 10.08 -2.34
N LYS A 116 2.68 10.03 -2.43
CA LYS A 116 3.54 11.20 -2.71
C LYS A 116 3.23 11.77 -4.10
N TYR A 117 2.95 10.89 -5.08
CA TYR A 117 2.54 11.30 -6.42
C TYR A 117 1.21 12.08 -6.38
N PHE A 118 0.19 11.55 -5.73
CA PHE A 118 -1.08 12.25 -5.52
C PHE A 118 -0.87 13.62 -4.85
N ARG A 119 -0.12 13.66 -3.73
CA ARG A 119 0.11 14.90 -2.98
C ARG A 119 0.81 15.97 -3.80
N LYS A 120 1.70 15.57 -4.72
CA LYS A 120 2.50 16.49 -5.53
C LYS A 120 1.75 17.03 -6.74
N TYR A 121 0.91 16.21 -7.40
CA TYR A 121 0.34 16.54 -8.71
C TYR A 121 -1.16 16.77 -8.71
N VAL A 122 -1.91 16.11 -7.86
CA VAL A 122 -3.39 16.16 -7.83
C VAL A 122 -3.89 17.05 -6.69
N LYS A 123 -3.39 16.84 -5.48
CA LYS A 123 -3.83 17.57 -4.27
C LYS A 123 -3.91 19.09 -4.44
N PRO A 124 -2.92 19.80 -5.05
CA PRO A 124 -2.99 21.25 -5.15
C PRO A 124 -4.23 21.77 -5.88
N ILE A 125 -4.72 21.02 -6.86
CA ILE A 125 -5.87 21.39 -7.68
C ILE A 125 -7.18 21.09 -6.95
N LEU A 126 -7.26 19.95 -6.23
CA LEU A 126 -8.42 19.66 -5.38
C LEU A 126 -8.58 20.71 -4.28
N VAL A 127 -7.47 21.14 -3.66
CA VAL A 127 -7.48 22.20 -2.65
C VAL A 127 -7.93 23.53 -3.26
N ALA A 128 -7.50 23.88 -4.47
CA ALA A 128 -7.94 25.09 -5.17
C ALA A 128 -9.46 25.08 -5.47
N ALA A 129 -10.05 23.91 -5.66
CA ALA A 129 -11.47 23.71 -5.88
C ALA A 129 -12.28 23.54 -4.58
N ALA A 130 -11.66 23.65 -3.39
CA ALA A 130 -12.25 23.39 -2.09
C ALA A 130 -12.93 22.01 -1.96
N VAL A 131 -12.35 20.99 -2.60
CA VAL A 131 -12.80 19.58 -2.52
C VAL A 131 -12.01 18.86 -1.45
N ASP A 132 -12.71 18.31 -0.45
CA ASP A 132 -12.11 17.48 0.60
C ASP A 132 -11.71 16.11 0.08
N PHE A 133 -10.68 15.53 0.69
CA PHE A 133 -10.21 14.19 0.31
C PHE A 133 -9.80 13.37 1.53
N GLU A 134 -10.08 12.08 1.45
CA GLU A 134 -9.67 11.06 2.40
C GLU A 134 -8.63 10.16 1.78
N LEU A 135 -7.49 9.97 2.47
CA LEU A 135 -6.40 9.16 1.99
C LEU A 135 -6.48 7.77 2.63
N VAL A 136 -6.63 6.75 1.81
CA VAL A 136 -6.60 5.35 2.24
C VAL A 136 -5.36 4.69 1.64
N ASN A 137 -4.39 4.36 2.47
CA ASN A 137 -3.10 3.81 2.04
C ASN A 137 -2.94 2.35 2.46
N GLY A 138 -2.67 1.47 1.50
CA GLY A 138 -2.27 0.10 1.75
C GLY A 138 -0.77 0.01 2.07
N ASN A 139 -0.42 -0.18 3.34
CA ASN A 139 0.98 -0.27 3.77
C ASN A 139 1.62 -1.62 3.42
N ARG A 140 0.83 -2.69 3.35
CA ARG A 140 1.23 -4.04 2.96
C ARG A 140 0.56 -4.40 1.64
N HIS A 141 1.15 -5.30 0.89
CA HIS A 141 0.53 -5.86 -0.31
C HIS A 141 -0.73 -6.64 0.06
N GLY A 142 -1.85 -6.35 -0.61
CA GLY A 142 -3.15 -6.91 -0.27
C GLY A 142 -3.88 -6.27 0.92
N GLY A 143 -3.20 -5.42 1.72
CA GLY A 143 -3.78 -4.78 2.90
C GLY A 143 -4.94 -3.83 2.57
N LEU A 144 -4.88 -3.15 1.42
CA LEU A 144 -5.97 -2.30 0.96
C LEU A 144 -7.21 -3.15 0.63
N ALA A 145 -7.03 -4.30 -0.01
CA ALA A 145 -8.14 -5.19 -0.33
C ALA A 145 -8.91 -5.62 0.92
N GLY A 146 -8.20 -6.02 1.99
CA GLY A 146 -8.82 -6.33 3.28
C GLY A 146 -9.62 -5.17 3.84
N SER A 147 -9.03 -3.97 3.91
CA SER A 147 -9.70 -2.78 4.45
C SER A 147 -10.95 -2.36 3.67
N ILE A 148 -10.95 -2.56 2.35
CA ILE A 148 -12.14 -2.32 1.50
C ILE A 148 -13.19 -3.38 1.75
N ALA A 149 -12.80 -4.66 1.83
CA ALA A 149 -13.71 -5.76 2.11
C ALA A 149 -14.41 -5.59 3.46
N ASP A 150 -13.65 -5.25 4.52
CA ASP A 150 -14.19 -5.02 5.86
C ASP A 150 -15.19 -3.86 5.88
N LYS A 151 -14.86 -2.78 5.18
CA LYS A 151 -15.75 -1.63 5.02
C LYS A 151 -17.06 -2.02 4.34
N ILE A 152 -17.00 -2.81 3.27
CA ILE A 152 -18.20 -3.27 2.54
C ILE A 152 -19.01 -4.22 3.42
N LYS A 153 -18.36 -5.14 4.11
CA LYS A 153 -19.03 -6.04 5.08
C LYS A 153 -19.73 -5.24 6.17
N ALA A 154 -19.09 -4.20 6.72
CA ALA A 154 -19.71 -3.30 7.69
C ALA A 154 -20.94 -2.60 7.10
N GLN A 155 -20.87 -2.08 5.87
CA GLN A 155 -22.01 -1.48 5.18
C GLN A 155 -23.15 -2.49 4.94
N ARG A 156 -22.82 -3.74 4.58
CA ARG A 156 -23.80 -4.79 4.40
C ARG A 156 -24.47 -5.17 5.73
N ARG A 157 -23.73 -5.21 6.85
CA ARG A 157 -24.29 -5.43 8.19
C ARG A 157 -25.22 -4.29 8.60
N GLU A 158 -24.82 -3.02 8.35
CA GLU A 158 -25.65 -1.85 8.64
C GLU A 158 -26.98 -1.87 7.84
N ALA A 159 -26.97 -2.45 6.63
CA ALA A 159 -28.15 -2.57 5.77
C ALA A 159 -29.11 -3.71 6.17
N LEU A 160 -28.70 -4.60 7.08
CA LEU A 160 -29.56 -5.67 7.58
C LEU A 160 -30.75 -5.14 8.41
N PRO A 161 -31.84 -5.88 8.49
CA PRO A 161 -32.96 -5.54 9.38
C PRO A 161 -32.49 -5.34 10.83
N PRO A 162 -33.15 -4.48 11.61
CA PRO A 162 -32.76 -4.18 12.99
C PRO A 162 -32.72 -5.40 13.91
N ASP A 163 -33.50 -6.42 13.62
CA ASP A 163 -33.61 -7.64 14.43
C ASP A 163 -32.61 -8.73 14.04
N HIS A 164 -31.75 -8.47 13.07
CA HIS A 164 -30.81 -9.48 12.57
C HIS A 164 -29.60 -9.63 13.53
N PRO A 165 -29.23 -10.86 13.95
CA PRO A 165 -28.17 -11.09 14.95
C PRO A 165 -26.79 -10.63 14.53
N LEU A 166 -26.50 -10.47 13.22
CA LEU A 166 -25.24 -9.98 12.69
C LEU A 166 -25.17 -8.45 12.59
N ARG A 167 -26.26 -7.75 12.92
CA ARG A 167 -26.24 -6.30 13.01
C ARG A 167 -25.59 -5.93 14.32
N GLU A 168 -24.42 -5.35 14.28
CA GLU A 168 -23.80 -4.75 15.45
C GLU A 168 -24.71 -3.61 15.92
N ASP A 169 -25.24 -3.75 17.12
CA ASP A 169 -25.98 -2.68 17.75
C ASP A 169 -25.04 -1.47 17.92
N SER A 170 -25.19 -0.50 17.04
CA SER A 170 -24.49 0.79 17.10
C SER A 170 -24.88 1.59 18.37
N GLN A 171 -25.57 0.95 19.32
CA GLN A 171 -26.02 1.58 20.56
C GLN A 171 -24.87 1.95 21.52
N ASN A 172 -23.65 1.40 21.31
CA ASN A 172 -22.52 1.70 22.18
C ASN A 172 -21.55 2.79 21.67
N SER A 173 -21.74 3.31 20.48
CA SER A 173 -20.89 4.38 19.98
C SER A 173 -21.67 5.65 19.74
N SER A 174 -21.52 6.56 20.69
CA SER A 174 -21.76 8.00 20.58
C SER A 174 -23.21 8.48 20.47
N ILE A 175 -23.53 9.34 21.39
CA ILE A 175 -24.62 10.31 21.34
C ILE A 175 -24.89 10.65 19.86
N PRO A 176 -26.09 10.41 19.33
CA PRO A 176 -26.40 10.78 17.97
C PRO A 176 -26.32 12.30 17.86
N LEU A 177 -25.20 12.78 17.32
CA LEU A 177 -25.08 14.17 16.92
C LEU A 177 -26.17 14.44 15.89
N PRO A 178 -27.02 15.48 16.08
CA PRO A 178 -28.14 15.78 15.18
C PRO A 178 -27.72 16.04 13.72
N LEU A 179 -26.41 16.18 13.46
CA LEU A 179 -25.81 16.31 12.13
C LEU A 179 -25.42 14.98 11.46
N ALA A 180 -25.54 13.85 12.13
CA ALA A 180 -25.29 12.55 11.51
C ALA A 180 -26.47 12.22 10.60
N GLY A 181 -26.40 12.60 9.32
CA GLY A 181 -27.40 12.29 8.32
C GLY A 181 -27.71 10.79 8.26
N SER A 182 -28.89 10.44 7.73
CA SER A 182 -29.31 9.05 7.56
C SER A 182 -28.26 8.21 6.83
N PRO A 183 -28.19 6.88 7.02
CA PRO A 183 -27.29 6.00 6.30
C PRO A 183 -27.38 6.18 4.77
N GLN A 184 -28.56 6.45 4.25
CA GLN A 184 -28.80 6.75 2.84
C GLN A 184 -28.10 8.03 2.39
N GLN A 185 -28.20 9.12 3.18
CA GLN A 185 -27.53 10.38 2.88
C GLN A 185 -25.99 10.23 2.92
N LYS A 186 -25.47 9.45 3.86
CA LYS A 186 -24.02 9.14 3.89
C LYS A 186 -23.58 8.44 2.60
N ARG A 187 -24.37 7.48 2.14
CA ARG A 187 -24.10 6.72 0.91
C ARG A 187 -24.19 7.60 -0.34
N GLU A 188 -25.22 8.43 -0.46
CA GLU A 188 -25.35 9.38 -1.56
C GLU A 188 -24.14 10.33 -1.65
N ARG A 189 -23.68 10.83 -0.51
CA ARG A 189 -22.47 11.66 -0.44
C ARG A 189 -21.20 10.90 -0.84
N GLU A 190 -21.09 9.63 -0.46
CA GLU A 190 -19.98 8.79 -0.91
C GLU A 190 -19.98 8.61 -2.42
N ILE A 191 -21.15 8.37 -3.01
CA ILE A 191 -21.33 8.26 -4.47
C ILE A 191 -20.98 9.59 -5.15
N GLN A 192 -21.47 10.72 -4.65
CA GLN A 192 -21.15 12.05 -5.20
C GLN A 192 -19.66 12.40 -5.05
N GLY A 193 -19.01 11.92 -3.99
CA GLY A 193 -17.60 12.17 -3.71
C GLY A 193 -16.69 11.65 -4.80
N GLY A 194 -16.91 10.42 -5.20
CA GLY A 194 -16.06 9.70 -6.14
C GLY A 194 -14.81 9.07 -5.51
N THR A 195 -14.17 8.23 -6.27
CA THR A 195 -13.00 7.45 -5.88
C THR A 195 -11.85 7.68 -6.84
N LEU A 196 -10.67 8.02 -6.34
CA LEU A 196 -9.45 8.15 -7.12
C LEU A 196 -8.54 6.95 -6.82
N ILE A 197 -8.13 6.24 -7.86
CA ILE A 197 -7.25 5.07 -7.78
C ILE A 197 -5.92 5.41 -8.44
N VAL A 198 -4.81 5.25 -7.68
CA VAL A 198 -3.47 5.61 -8.14
C VAL A 198 -2.71 4.36 -8.59
N GLY A 199 -2.63 4.16 -9.90
CA GLY A 199 -1.87 3.08 -10.54
C GLY A 199 -2.59 1.72 -10.58
N ARG A 200 -2.15 0.85 -11.51
CA ARG A 200 -2.75 -0.47 -11.73
C ARG A 200 -2.66 -1.41 -10.52
N HIS A 201 -1.57 -1.37 -9.77
CA HIS A 201 -1.41 -2.18 -8.56
C HIS A 201 -2.50 -1.86 -7.52
N THR A 202 -2.85 -0.58 -7.37
CA THR A 202 -3.96 -0.16 -6.50
C THR A 202 -5.31 -0.60 -7.07
N LEU A 203 -5.47 -0.58 -8.40
CA LEU A 203 -6.68 -1.07 -9.06
C LEU A 203 -6.92 -2.56 -8.75
N LYS A 204 -5.88 -3.40 -8.85
CA LYS A 204 -5.95 -4.82 -8.51
C LYS A 204 -6.42 -5.05 -7.06
N GLU A 205 -5.81 -4.36 -6.11
CA GLU A 205 -6.21 -4.47 -4.69
C GLU A 205 -7.63 -3.94 -4.46
N TYR A 206 -8.01 -2.86 -5.13
CA TYR A 206 -9.34 -2.28 -5.00
C TYR A 206 -10.43 -3.24 -5.49
N PHE A 207 -10.29 -3.80 -6.69
CA PHE A 207 -11.26 -4.75 -7.23
C PHE A 207 -11.32 -6.05 -6.45
N HIS A 208 -10.16 -6.55 -6.01
CA HIS A 208 -10.13 -7.72 -5.13
C HIS A 208 -10.87 -7.47 -3.82
N GLY A 209 -10.66 -6.29 -3.21
CA GLY A 209 -11.38 -5.88 -2.01
C GLY A 209 -12.90 -5.75 -2.24
N LEU A 210 -13.32 -5.20 -3.39
CA LEU A 210 -14.73 -5.18 -3.78
C LEU A 210 -15.29 -6.58 -3.91
N HIS A 211 -14.58 -7.47 -4.61
CA HIS A 211 -14.99 -8.85 -4.82
C HIS A 211 -15.15 -9.59 -3.48
N LEU A 212 -14.13 -9.53 -2.61
CA LEU A 212 -14.21 -10.13 -1.28
C LEU A 212 -15.37 -9.57 -0.45
N GLY A 213 -15.54 -8.25 -0.42
CA GLY A 213 -16.57 -7.58 0.38
C GLY A 213 -18.00 -7.94 -0.04
N TRP A 214 -18.24 -8.15 -1.35
CA TRP A 214 -19.57 -8.49 -1.88
C TRP A 214 -19.82 -10.00 -2.02
N SER A 215 -18.77 -10.83 -2.09
CA SER A 215 -18.88 -12.28 -2.30
C SER A 215 -18.76 -13.10 -1.02
N GLU A 216 -18.00 -12.63 -0.02
CA GLU A 216 -17.84 -13.35 1.23
C GLU A 216 -19.09 -13.24 2.12
N ALA A 217 -19.30 -14.27 2.93
CA ALA A 217 -20.33 -14.29 3.95
C ALA A 217 -20.08 -13.20 5.00
N LEU A 218 -21.15 -12.71 5.63
CA LEU A 218 -21.06 -11.68 6.68
C LEU A 218 -20.61 -12.24 8.03
N ASN A 219 -20.59 -13.56 8.19
CA ASN A 219 -20.06 -14.18 9.39
C ASN A 219 -18.55 -13.91 9.44
N ASP A 220 -18.10 -13.25 10.48
CA ASP A 220 -16.68 -13.06 10.72
C ASP A 220 -16.08 -14.41 11.13
N ILE A 221 -15.53 -15.07 10.15
CA ILE A 221 -14.55 -16.11 10.43
C ILE A 221 -13.25 -15.37 10.65
N ASP A 222 -12.86 -15.24 11.92
CA ASP A 222 -11.58 -14.66 12.26
C ASP A 222 -10.47 -15.52 11.67
N ARG A 223 -9.85 -14.99 10.60
CA ARG A 223 -8.76 -15.68 9.89
C ARG A 223 -7.57 -15.93 10.81
N GLU A 224 -7.37 -15.04 11.77
CA GLU A 224 -6.31 -15.17 12.77
C GLU A 224 -6.62 -16.33 13.72
N GLU A 225 -7.90 -16.46 14.16
CA GLU A 225 -8.32 -17.56 15.01
C GLU A 225 -8.23 -18.92 14.30
N LEU A 226 -8.64 -18.99 13.02
CA LEU A 226 -8.46 -20.20 12.22
C LEU A 226 -6.99 -20.58 12.10
N LEU A 227 -6.11 -19.63 11.84
CA LEU A 227 -4.68 -19.86 11.79
C LEU A 227 -4.15 -20.34 13.15
N ALA A 228 -4.56 -19.72 14.23
CA ALA A 228 -4.17 -20.13 15.58
C ALA A 228 -4.58 -21.57 15.89
N ARG A 229 -5.81 -21.95 15.52
CA ARG A 229 -6.31 -23.34 15.64
C ARG A 229 -5.50 -24.32 14.78
N GLN A 230 -5.19 -23.96 13.54
CA GLN A 230 -4.34 -24.79 12.67
C GLN A 230 -2.96 -25.01 13.23
N LEU A 231 -2.32 -23.94 13.74
CA LEU A 231 -0.99 -24.01 14.33
C LEU A 231 -0.99 -24.76 15.68
N ALA A 232 -2.10 -24.76 16.40
CA ALA A 232 -2.25 -25.53 17.64
C ALA A 232 -2.46 -27.01 17.39
N SER A 233 -3.04 -27.38 16.23
CA SER A 233 -3.38 -28.76 15.88
C SER A 233 -2.30 -29.51 15.10
N ASP A 234 -1.22 -28.86 14.67
CA ASP A 234 -0.20 -29.48 13.83
C ASP A 234 0.87 -30.28 14.61
N GLY A 235 0.83 -30.27 15.94
CA GLY A 235 1.70 -31.08 16.81
C GLY A 235 3.18 -30.67 16.80
N ILE A 236 3.59 -29.62 16.10
CA ILE A 236 4.99 -29.22 15.99
C ILE A 236 5.55 -28.72 17.34
N LEU A 237 4.67 -28.21 18.19
CA LEU A 237 5.01 -27.75 19.54
C LEU A 237 4.73 -28.81 20.61
N ASP A 238 4.19 -29.98 20.24
CA ASP A 238 3.95 -31.05 21.18
C ASP A 238 5.27 -31.68 21.63
N GLU A 239 5.28 -32.18 22.83
CA GLU A 239 6.44 -32.88 23.34
C GLU A 239 6.54 -34.25 22.66
N PRO A 240 7.69 -34.65 22.08
CA PRO A 240 7.85 -35.99 21.58
C PRO A 240 7.61 -36.98 22.73
N GLU A 241 6.61 -37.84 22.60
CA GLU A 241 6.39 -38.90 23.54
C GLU A 241 7.68 -39.72 23.60
N VAL A 242 8.36 -39.66 24.72
CA VAL A 242 9.53 -40.54 25.00
C VAL A 242 8.96 -41.94 25.06
N PRO A 243 9.29 -42.87 24.13
CA PRO A 243 8.85 -44.24 24.29
C PRO A 243 9.39 -44.75 25.60
N ASP A 244 8.49 -45.10 26.53
CA ASP A 244 8.82 -45.64 27.84
C ASP A 244 9.51 -46.99 27.61
N SER A 245 10.84 -46.93 27.48
CA SER A 245 11.71 -48.11 27.35
C SER A 245 12.01 -48.67 28.74
N THR A 246 10.98 -49.19 29.38
CA THR A 246 11.11 -50.12 30.51
C THR A 246 10.42 -51.40 30.16
N ASP A 247 10.98 -52.13 29.18
CA ASP A 247 10.80 -53.55 29.13
C ASP A 247 11.99 -54.24 29.79
N SER A 248 11.83 -54.59 31.03
CA SER A 248 12.68 -55.57 31.70
C SER A 248 11.81 -56.47 32.54
N LEU A 249 11.49 -57.60 31.94
CA LEU A 249 11.48 -58.92 32.58
C LEU A 249 11.21 -58.96 34.10
N VAL A 250 10.11 -59.56 34.50
CA VAL A 250 10.03 -60.76 35.34
C VAL A 250 8.67 -60.93 36.01
N ASP A 251 8.01 -62.00 35.60
CA ASP A 251 7.20 -62.96 36.38
C ASP A 251 6.24 -62.59 37.54
N GLU A 252 5.02 -63.00 37.32
CA GLU A 252 4.11 -63.79 38.14
C GLU A 252 3.42 -63.20 39.41
N LYS A 253 2.11 -63.36 39.33
CA LYS A 253 1.11 -63.40 40.42
C LYS A 253 0.36 -62.15 40.80
N SER A 254 -0.89 -62.12 40.34
CA SER A 254 -2.09 -61.51 40.97
C SER A 254 -2.22 -61.80 42.49
N PRO A 255 -3.07 -61.11 43.28
CA PRO A 255 -4.31 -60.41 42.96
C PRO A 255 -4.63 -59.11 43.75
N LYS A 256 -5.55 -58.33 43.19
CA LYS A 256 -6.53 -57.41 43.80
C LYS A 256 -6.14 -56.53 44.99
N ALA A 257 -6.24 -55.22 44.77
CA ALA A 257 -7.10 -54.35 45.60
C ALA A 257 -7.03 -52.90 45.12
N HIS A 258 -8.18 -52.27 45.13
CA HIS A 258 -8.47 -50.86 44.88
C HIS A 258 -7.66 -49.91 45.74
N THR A 259 -7.10 -48.83 45.16
CA THR A 259 -7.04 -47.55 45.83
C THR A 259 -6.80 -46.44 44.84
N SER A 260 -7.76 -45.57 44.69
CA SER A 260 -7.67 -44.28 44.01
C SER A 260 -6.77 -43.34 44.76
N VAL A 261 -5.72 -42.85 44.11
CA VAL A 261 -4.93 -41.73 44.65
C VAL A 261 -5.04 -40.55 43.69
N ASN A 262 -5.74 -39.55 44.18
CA ASN A 262 -5.76 -38.20 43.59
C ASN A 262 -4.36 -37.64 43.59
N LEU A 263 -3.83 -37.28 42.43
CA LEU A 263 -2.65 -36.44 42.34
C LEU A 263 -3.04 -35.00 42.06
N ALA A 264 -2.50 -34.16 42.91
CA ALA A 264 -2.78 -32.76 43.07
C ALA A 264 -2.46 -31.92 41.85
N SER A 265 -3.35 -31.01 41.62
CA SER A 265 -3.26 -29.88 40.73
C SER A 265 -2.08 -28.95 40.98
N SER A 266 -1.24 -28.70 40.02
CA SER A 266 -0.32 -27.55 39.98
C SER A 266 -1.04 -26.25 39.68
N PRO A 267 -0.56 -25.10 40.20
CA PRO A 267 -1.30 -23.85 40.17
C PRO A 267 -1.29 -23.19 38.76
N ARG A 268 -2.46 -22.93 38.23
CA ARG A 268 -2.69 -22.16 37.03
C ARG A 268 -2.51 -20.66 37.31
N SER A 269 -1.70 -19.99 36.52
CA SER A 269 -1.56 -18.53 36.50
C SER A 269 -2.87 -17.83 36.12
N PRO A 270 -3.22 -16.69 36.77
CA PRO A 270 -4.56 -16.08 36.62
C PRO A 270 -4.61 -14.98 35.56
N LEU A 271 -4.34 -15.28 34.29
CA LEU A 271 -4.40 -14.24 33.24
C LEU A 271 -5.33 -14.50 32.06
N PHE A 272 -6.05 -15.63 32.02
CA PHE A 272 -7.08 -15.87 31.03
C PHE A 272 -8.27 -16.64 31.65
N SER A 273 -9.07 -15.94 32.46
CA SER A 273 -10.36 -16.44 32.91
C SER A 273 -11.48 -15.68 32.23
N HIS A 274 -11.86 -16.10 31.04
CA HIS A 274 -13.25 -15.94 30.61
C HIS A 274 -14.02 -17.18 31.06
N VAL A 275 -14.84 -16.95 32.05
CA VAL A 275 -15.78 -17.87 32.67
C VAL A 275 -16.73 -18.41 31.60
N LEU A 276 -16.56 -19.67 31.22
CA LEU A 276 -17.62 -20.50 30.66
C LEU A 276 -18.24 -21.26 31.80
N THR A 277 -19.27 -20.70 32.43
CA THR A 277 -20.20 -21.42 33.27
C THR A 277 -21.04 -22.37 32.40
N GLN A 278 -20.68 -23.64 32.40
CA GLN A 278 -21.62 -24.69 31.98
C GLN A 278 -22.62 -24.93 33.10
N PRO A 279 -23.92 -24.88 32.85
CA PRO A 279 -24.90 -25.39 33.77
C PRO A 279 -24.92 -26.90 33.70
N THR A 280 -24.68 -27.54 34.86
CA THR A 280 -24.84 -28.96 35.09
C THR A 280 -26.34 -29.28 35.01
N VAL A 281 -26.75 -30.09 34.03
CA VAL A 281 -28.10 -30.59 33.94
C VAL A 281 -28.17 -32.04 34.48
N PRO A 282 -29.03 -32.36 35.44
CA PRO A 282 -29.21 -33.71 35.91
C PRO A 282 -29.96 -34.54 34.85
N SER A 283 -29.40 -35.70 34.54
CA SER A 283 -29.99 -36.68 33.65
C SER A 283 -31.27 -37.26 34.24
N THR A 284 -32.42 -36.96 33.65
CA THR A 284 -33.64 -37.77 33.82
C THR A 284 -34.29 -37.90 32.45
N LEU A 285 -34.28 -39.13 31.96
CA LEU A 285 -34.99 -39.58 30.76
C LEU A 285 -36.48 -39.27 30.82
N LYS A 286 -36.98 -38.47 29.89
CA LYS A 286 -38.30 -38.63 29.31
C LYS A 286 -38.28 -38.06 27.89
N SER A 287 -38.48 -38.97 26.94
CA SER A 287 -38.81 -38.68 25.56
C SER A 287 -40.04 -37.78 25.51
N SER A 288 -39.89 -36.57 25.06
CA SER A 288 -41.00 -35.73 24.57
C SER A 288 -40.42 -34.78 23.54
N GLU A 289 -41.09 -34.71 22.42
CA GLU A 289 -40.90 -33.95 21.21
C GLU A 289 -40.20 -32.61 21.44
N LEU A 290 -39.02 -32.48 20.85
CA LEU A 290 -38.31 -31.22 20.70
C LEU A 290 -39.20 -30.26 19.91
N PRO A 291 -39.43 -29.01 20.41
CA PRO A 291 -40.00 -27.96 19.57
C PRO A 291 -39.07 -27.76 18.38
N PRO A 292 -39.60 -27.45 17.18
CA PRO A 292 -38.76 -27.24 16.01
C PRO A 292 -37.73 -26.14 16.34
N THR A 293 -36.50 -26.55 16.37
CA THR A 293 -35.35 -25.61 16.38
C THR A 293 -35.63 -24.59 15.29
N PRO A 294 -35.62 -23.27 15.58
CA PRO A 294 -35.70 -22.30 14.51
C PRO A 294 -34.54 -22.60 13.58
N GLN A 295 -34.88 -23.14 12.42
CA GLN A 295 -33.95 -23.31 11.33
C GLN A 295 -33.54 -21.88 10.91
N PHE A 296 -32.50 -21.32 11.53
CA PHE A 296 -31.75 -20.25 10.95
C PHE A 296 -30.97 -20.79 9.75
N SER A 297 -31.70 -21.32 8.81
CA SER A 297 -31.24 -21.61 7.48
C SER A 297 -31.54 -20.39 6.64
N GLU A 298 -30.59 -19.48 6.65
CA GLU A 298 -30.19 -18.71 5.48
C GLU A 298 -29.05 -17.83 5.96
N SER A 299 -27.84 -18.39 5.85
CA SER A 299 -26.67 -17.52 5.77
C SER A 299 -27.02 -16.38 4.82
N PRO A 300 -26.87 -15.10 5.20
CA PRO A 300 -27.19 -14.00 4.30
C PRO A 300 -26.37 -14.18 3.04
N THR A 301 -27.06 -14.73 2.06
CA THR A 301 -26.57 -15.02 0.72
C THR A 301 -25.97 -13.75 0.14
N THR A 302 -24.90 -13.92 -0.58
CA THR A 302 -24.31 -12.84 -1.37
C THR A 302 -25.42 -12.11 -2.12
N PRO A 303 -25.53 -10.79 -2.02
CA PRO A 303 -26.60 -10.07 -2.69
C PRO A 303 -26.54 -10.31 -4.20
N PRO A 304 -27.67 -10.56 -4.86
CA PRO A 304 -27.70 -10.82 -6.31
C PRO A 304 -27.28 -9.61 -7.12
N GLU A 305 -27.54 -8.41 -6.61
CA GLU A 305 -27.17 -7.14 -7.25
C GLU A 305 -26.30 -6.32 -6.30
N ILE A 306 -25.27 -5.70 -6.88
CA ILE A 306 -24.39 -4.79 -6.17
C ILE A 306 -24.94 -3.37 -6.35
N PRO A 307 -25.14 -2.63 -5.26
CA PRO A 307 -25.61 -1.26 -5.37
C PRO A 307 -24.57 -0.36 -6.03
N PRO A 308 -25.00 0.77 -6.64
CA PRO A 308 -24.10 1.70 -7.30
C PRO A 308 -22.92 2.09 -6.43
N GLN A 309 -21.71 2.02 -6.98
CA GLN A 309 -20.47 2.38 -6.33
C GLN A 309 -20.05 3.82 -6.72
N PRO A 310 -19.25 4.50 -5.89
CA PRO A 310 -18.70 5.80 -6.25
C PRO A 310 -17.93 5.72 -7.57
N PRO A 311 -18.09 6.72 -8.49
CA PRO A 311 -17.40 6.72 -9.77
C PRO A 311 -15.88 6.73 -9.58
N LEU A 312 -15.17 6.01 -10.46
CA LEU A 312 -13.74 5.79 -10.39
C LEU A 312 -13.00 6.78 -11.27
N LEU A 313 -11.99 7.45 -10.73
CA LEU A 313 -10.97 8.12 -11.51
C LEU A 313 -9.69 7.31 -11.48
N LEU A 314 -9.23 6.89 -12.65
CA LEU A 314 -8.03 6.08 -12.81
C LEU A 314 -6.84 6.99 -13.11
N LEU A 315 -5.89 7.08 -12.19
CA LEU A 315 -4.69 7.89 -12.32
C LEU A 315 -3.48 7.00 -12.61
N SER A 316 -2.86 7.18 -13.78
CA SER A 316 -1.65 6.43 -14.17
C SER A 316 -0.50 6.69 -13.21
N PHE A 317 0.16 5.62 -12.79
CA PHE A 317 1.32 5.68 -11.93
C PHE A 317 2.33 4.58 -12.26
N LYS A 318 3.59 4.99 -12.43
CA LYS A 318 4.71 4.07 -12.58
C LYS A 318 5.81 4.38 -11.57
N ASN A 319 6.47 3.35 -11.10
CA ASN A 319 7.65 3.46 -10.27
C ASN A 319 8.83 2.74 -10.93
N LEU A 320 9.90 3.48 -11.13
CA LEU A 320 11.12 2.97 -11.76
C LEU A 320 12.11 2.57 -10.66
N ILE A 321 12.39 1.27 -10.54
CA ILE A 321 13.30 0.72 -9.54
C ILE A 321 14.40 -0.08 -10.22
N GLY A 322 15.65 0.17 -9.85
CA GLY A 322 16.82 -0.57 -10.31
C GLY A 322 17.60 0.09 -11.43
N PHE A 323 18.84 -0.35 -11.60
CA PHE A 323 19.84 0.23 -12.52
C PHE A 323 19.40 0.22 -14.00
N ARG A 324 18.60 -0.77 -14.40
CA ARG A 324 18.10 -0.88 -15.77
C ARG A 324 17.26 0.33 -16.19
N PHE A 325 16.59 0.97 -15.24
CA PHE A 325 15.68 2.07 -15.50
C PHE A 325 16.29 3.46 -15.32
N ILE A 326 17.61 3.56 -15.03
CA ILE A 326 18.29 4.85 -14.89
C ILE A 326 18.06 5.78 -16.09
N PRO A 327 18.15 5.34 -17.35
CA PRO A 327 17.88 6.23 -18.49
C PRO A 327 16.45 6.80 -18.45
N HIS A 328 15.45 5.97 -18.10
CA HIS A 328 14.06 6.40 -17.97
C HIS A 328 13.88 7.35 -16.77
N MET A 329 14.60 7.11 -15.66
CA MET A 329 14.58 8.02 -14.49
C MET A 329 15.15 9.38 -14.85
N ILE A 330 16.23 9.44 -15.62
CA ILE A 330 16.83 10.69 -16.11
C ILE A 330 15.83 11.39 -17.04
N PHE A 331 15.24 10.68 -17.97
CA PHE A 331 14.22 11.24 -18.85
C PHE A 331 13.03 11.80 -18.07
N ASP A 332 12.49 11.06 -17.13
CA ASP A 332 11.38 11.49 -16.29
C ASP A 332 11.74 12.68 -15.39
N PHE A 333 13.01 12.80 -14.99
CA PHE A 333 13.52 13.92 -14.20
C PHE A 333 13.44 15.24 -14.97
N PHE A 334 13.69 15.22 -16.29
CA PHE A 334 13.61 16.39 -17.17
C PHE A 334 12.22 16.60 -17.80
N ASN A 335 11.24 15.73 -17.51
CA ASN A 335 9.88 15.79 -18.03
C ASN A 335 8.82 15.80 -16.92
N GLU A 336 9.06 16.52 -15.83
CA GLU A 336 8.09 16.66 -14.74
C GLU A 336 6.80 17.35 -15.19
N ARG A 337 6.87 18.21 -16.21
CA ARG A 337 5.71 18.84 -16.83
C ARG A 337 4.65 17.83 -17.29
N LYS A 338 5.06 16.66 -17.83
CA LYS A 338 4.13 15.61 -18.29
C LYS A 338 3.33 15.04 -17.12
N ARG A 339 4.00 14.67 -16.03
CA ARG A 339 3.35 14.17 -14.80
C ARG A 339 2.45 15.23 -14.17
N SER A 340 2.88 16.52 -14.22
CA SER A 340 2.07 17.62 -13.69
C SER A 340 0.83 17.83 -14.52
N LYS A 341 0.90 17.65 -15.85
CA LYS A 341 -0.24 17.74 -16.76
C LYS A 341 -1.22 16.58 -16.50
N GLU A 342 -0.74 15.34 -16.50
CA GLU A 342 -1.55 14.14 -16.23
C GLU A 342 -2.28 14.23 -14.88
N GLY A 343 -1.57 14.61 -13.80
CA GLY A 343 -2.19 14.78 -12.50
C GLY A 343 -3.19 15.93 -12.43
N ALA A 344 -2.93 17.01 -13.15
CA ALA A 344 -3.81 18.16 -13.22
C ALA A 344 -5.08 17.88 -14.03
N GLU A 345 -4.96 17.19 -15.17
CA GLU A 345 -6.08 16.74 -15.98
C GLU A 345 -6.98 15.77 -15.22
N ALA A 346 -6.38 14.82 -14.50
CA ALA A 346 -7.11 13.90 -13.65
C ALA A 346 -7.91 14.64 -12.55
N ALA A 347 -7.29 15.60 -11.86
CA ALA A 347 -7.98 16.40 -10.87
C ALA A 347 -9.14 17.22 -11.48
N TYR A 348 -8.90 17.84 -12.62
CA TYR A 348 -9.90 18.61 -13.35
C TYR A 348 -11.08 17.74 -13.78
N THR A 349 -10.80 16.58 -14.36
CA THR A 349 -11.82 15.58 -14.75
C THR A 349 -12.72 15.17 -13.58
N LEU A 350 -12.11 14.96 -12.40
CA LEU A 350 -12.85 14.61 -11.18
C LEU A 350 -13.74 15.76 -10.71
N ILE A 351 -13.25 17.02 -10.78
CA ILE A 351 -13.99 18.20 -10.34
C ILE A 351 -15.18 18.48 -11.23
N GLU A 352 -15.00 18.41 -12.57
CA GLU A 352 -16.07 18.58 -13.55
C GLU A 352 -17.16 17.52 -13.43
N GLY A 353 -16.78 16.30 -13.03
CA GLY A 353 -17.76 15.28 -12.67
C GLY A 353 -18.43 14.56 -13.85
N HIS A 354 -17.92 14.68 -15.08
CA HIS A 354 -18.44 13.91 -16.21
C HIS A 354 -18.14 12.42 -16.01
N ILE A 355 -19.19 11.58 -16.05
CA ILE A 355 -19.09 10.14 -15.83
C ILE A 355 -19.56 9.36 -17.05
N ARG A 356 -19.02 8.17 -17.24
CA ARG A 356 -19.50 7.14 -18.17
C ARG A 356 -19.59 5.79 -17.45
N ASP A 357 -20.31 4.87 -18.04
CA ASP A 357 -20.35 3.51 -17.53
C ASP A 357 -18.98 2.84 -17.69
N PHE A 358 -18.68 1.93 -16.78
CA PHE A 358 -17.47 1.13 -16.83
C PHE A 358 -17.55 0.15 -18.01
N VAL A 359 -16.48 0.06 -18.79
CA VAL A 359 -16.39 -0.89 -19.91
C VAL A 359 -15.90 -2.23 -19.36
N PRO A 360 -16.78 -3.26 -19.33
CA PRO A 360 -16.42 -4.59 -18.80
C PRO A 360 -15.39 -5.28 -19.73
N PRO A 361 -14.75 -6.35 -19.27
CA PRO A 361 -13.87 -7.16 -20.10
C PRO A 361 -14.63 -7.81 -21.27
N GLU A 362 -13.97 -7.95 -22.42
CA GLU A 362 -14.57 -8.51 -23.66
C GLU A 362 -14.81 -10.03 -23.55
N HIS A 363 -14.10 -10.72 -22.72
CA HIS A 363 -14.27 -12.15 -22.46
C HIS A 363 -14.62 -12.35 -20.99
N GLU A 364 -15.55 -13.28 -20.71
CA GLU A 364 -15.70 -13.85 -19.38
C GLU A 364 -14.39 -14.51 -18.99
N THR A 365 -13.46 -13.69 -18.48
CA THR A 365 -12.31 -14.22 -17.80
C THR A 365 -12.83 -15.02 -16.64
N ARG A 366 -12.67 -16.36 -16.73
CA ARG A 366 -12.91 -17.22 -15.57
C ARG A 366 -12.30 -16.53 -14.38
N PRO A 367 -13.08 -16.25 -13.33
CA PRO A 367 -12.50 -15.66 -12.13
C PRO A 367 -11.31 -16.55 -11.80
N ASN A 368 -10.11 -15.98 -11.73
CA ASN A 368 -9.01 -16.63 -11.07
C ASN A 368 -9.50 -16.78 -9.63
N HIS A 369 -10.21 -17.91 -9.38
CA HIS A 369 -10.67 -18.28 -8.07
C HIS A 369 -9.45 -18.42 -7.17
N LEU A 370 -9.01 -17.29 -6.65
CA LEU A 370 -8.39 -17.21 -5.35
C LEU A 370 -9.54 -17.46 -4.34
N SER A 371 -10.16 -18.65 -4.48
CA SER A 371 -11.18 -19.03 -3.53
C SER A 371 -10.55 -19.02 -2.17
N SER A 372 -11.22 -18.41 -1.22
CA SER A 372 -10.89 -18.39 0.21
C SER A 372 -10.66 -19.80 0.79
N GLN A 373 -10.98 -20.87 0.04
CA GLN A 373 -10.68 -22.25 0.39
C GLN A 373 -9.23 -22.67 0.16
N SER A 374 -8.41 -21.92 -0.57
CA SER A 374 -6.98 -22.26 -0.75
C SER A 374 -6.07 -21.68 0.32
N PHE A 375 -6.59 -21.31 1.48
CA PHE A 375 -5.79 -20.98 2.66
C PHE A 375 -4.97 -22.18 3.19
N ALA A 376 -5.38 -23.36 2.83
CA ALA A 376 -4.69 -24.59 3.16
C ALA A 376 -4.01 -25.11 1.91
N THR A 377 -2.67 -25.18 1.99
CA THR A 377 -1.87 -26.13 1.24
C THR A 377 -1.54 -25.80 -0.22
N ASN A 378 -0.36 -26.00 -0.47
CA ASN A 378 0.48 -26.32 -1.61
C ASN A 378 1.42 -25.20 -2.03
N LEU A 379 2.44 -25.00 -1.16
CA LEU A 379 3.65 -24.26 -1.54
C LEU A 379 4.31 -24.85 -2.79
N GLU A 380 4.17 -26.17 -3.02
CA GLU A 380 4.76 -26.87 -4.20
C GLU A 380 4.21 -26.35 -5.53
N GLY A 381 2.91 -25.98 -5.60
CA GLY A 381 2.35 -25.36 -6.81
C GLY A 381 2.77 -23.91 -7.04
N LEU A 382 3.25 -23.21 -6.00
CA LEU A 382 3.66 -21.80 -6.09
C LEU A 382 5.06 -21.64 -6.70
N GLU A 383 5.96 -22.58 -6.47
CA GLU A 383 7.33 -22.56 -7.03
C GLU A 383 7.32 -22.66 -8.55
N THR A 384 6.43 -23.48 -9.11
CA THR A 384 6.24 -23.62 -10.56
C THR A 384 5.67 -22.36 -11.21
N LEU A 385 4.82 -21.63 -10.52
CA LEU A 385 4.26 -20.35 -10.98
C LEU A 385 5.31 -19.22 -10.98
N ALA A 386 6.29 -19.27 -10.08
CA ALA A 386 7.35 -18.28 -10.00
C ALA A 386 8.37 -18.40 -11.17
N ASP A 387 8.51 -19.58 -11.75
CA ASP A 387 9.44 -19.83 -12.86
C ASP A 387 8.84 -19.59 -14.25
N SER A 388 7.52 -19.54 -14.38
CA SER A 388 6.86 -19.18 -15.63
C SER A 388 7.06 -17.70 -15.93
N LEU A 389 7.52 -17.37 -17.15
CA LEU A 389 7.59 -15.99 -17.62
C LEU A 389 6.17 -15.41 -17.64
N PRO A 390 5.90 -14.36 -16.88
CA PRO A 390 4.58 -13.78 -16.82
C PRO A 390 4.21 -13.18 -18.18
N LYS A 391 3.17 -13.70 -18.81
CA LYS A 391 2.54 -13.08 -19.97
C LYS A 391 1.62 -11.96 -19.49
N LEU A 392 1.75 -10.82 -20.11
CA LEU A 392 0.85 -9.70 -19.90
C LEU A 392 -0.39 -9.95 -20.77
N GLU A 393 -1.43 -10.55 -20.18
CA GLU A 393 -2.69 -10.84 -20.90
C GLU A 393 -3.66 -9.67 -20.71
N SER A 394 -4.15 -9.15 -21.84
CA SER A 394 -5.22 -8.14 -21.87
C SER A 394 -6.53 -8.80 -21.48
N GLN A 395 -7.27 -8.18 -20.55
CA GLN A 395 -8.61 -8.58 -20.17
C GLN A 395 -9.68 -7.80 -20.98
N GLY A 396 -9.28 -6.69 -21.58
CA GLY A 396 -10.15 -5.77 -22.29
C GLY A 396 -10.78 -4.68 -21.41
N GLY A 397 -11.32 -3.67 -22.07
CA GLY A 397 -12.02 -2.58 -21.42
C GLY A 397 -11.17 -1.76 -20.44
N ASP A 398 -11.84 -1.25 -19.39
CA ASP A 398 -11.18 -0.42 -18.36
C ASP A 398 -10.27 -1.22 -17.41
N LEU A 399 -10.36 -2.56 -17.42
CA LEU A 399 -9.49 -3.42 -16.64
C LEU A 399 -8.05 -3.41 -17.14
N ASP A 400 -7.83 -3.03 -18.40
CA ASP A 400 -6.49 -2.91 -18.97
C ASP A 400 -5.80 -1.58 -18.65
N PHE A 401 -6.43 -0.77 -17.83
CA PHE A 401 -5.82 0.48 -17.38
C PHE A 401 -4.39 0.24 -16.87
N ASP A 402 -3.45 1.00 -17.44
CA ASP A 402 -2.02 0.99 -17.06
C ASP A 402 -1.33 -0.39 -17.14
N ILE A 403 -1.81 -1.32 -17.97
CA ILE A 403 -1.26 -2.67 -18.09
C ILE A 403 0.24 -2.65 -18.43
N GLU A 404 0.69 -1.68 -19.22
CA GLU A 404 2.10 -1.55 -19.61
C GLU A 404 3.00 -1.21 -18.42
N GLN A 405 2.47 -0.61 -17.36
CA GLN A 405 3.24 -0.22 -16.18
C GLN A 405 3.71 -1.44 -15.37
N GLU A 406 3.05 -2.59 -15.53
CA GLU A 406 3.49 -3.85 -14.89
C GLU A 406 4.89 -4.28 -15.34
N ARG A 407 5.34 -3.86 -16.53
CA ARG A 407 6.70 -4.14 -17.02
C ARG A 407 7.80 -3.49 -16.17
N TYR A 408 7.45 -2.48 -15.38
CA TYR A 408 8.38 -1.78 -14.48
C TYR A 408 8.47 -2.42 -13.10
N ILE A 409 7.66 -3.44 -12.81
CA ILE A 409 7.78 -4.23 -11.57
C ILE A 409 9.13 -4.96 -11.59
N PRO A 410 9.93 -4.87 -10.50
CA PRO A 410 11.22 -5.51 -10.42
C PRO A 410 11.10 -7.04 -10.54
N LYS A 411 12.01 -7.67 -11.29
CA LYS A 411 12.04 -9.13 -11.39
C LYS A 411 12.32 -9.82 -10.03
N SER A 412 12.95 -9.13 -9.09
CA SER A 412 13.14 -9.62 -7.73
C SER A 412 11.83 -9.94 -7.03
N TYR A 413 10.76 -9.19 -7.32
CA TYR A 413 9.44 -9.43 -6.74
C TYR A 413 8.89 -10.83 -7.05
N ASN A 414 9.25 -11.40 -8.20
CA ASN A 414 8.86 -12.77 -8.55
C ASN A 414 9.56 -13.84 -7.69
N LYS A 415 10.65 -13.49 -7.00
CA LYS A 415 11.37 -14.40 -6.09
C LYS A 415 10.76 -14.45 -4.69
N THR A 416 9.86 -13.55 -4.36
CA THR A 416 9.22 -13.46 -3.03
C THR A 416 8.70 -14.82 -2.52
N PRO A 417 8.00 -15.67 -3.31
CA PRO A 417 7.57 -16.98 -2.81
C PRO A 417 8.72 -17.89 -2.40
N LYS A 418 9.80 -17.91 -3.18
CA LYS A 418 10.99 -18.70 -2.88
C LYS A 418 11.70 -18.20 -1.61
N GLU A 419 11.83 -16.89 -1.47
CA GLU A 419 12.42 -16.26 -0.28
C GLU A 419 11.60 -16.56 0.97
N ILE A 420 10.26 -16.54 0.87
CA ILE A 420 9.38 -16.91 1.97
C ILE A 420 9.50 -18.40 2.29
N ALA A 421 9.52 -19.28 1.28
CA ALA A 421 9.68 -20.71 1.49
C ALA A 421 11.01 -21.05 2.18
N GLU A 422 12.12 -20.44 1.74
CA GLU A 422 13.43 -20.59 2.39
C GLU A 422 13.45 -20.05 3.82
N ALA A 423 12.84 -18.89 4.06
CA ALA A 423 12.75 -18.29 5.39
C ALA A 423 11.92 -19.16 6.34
N ARG A 424 10.81 -19.72 5.82
CA ARG A 424 9.96 -20.65 6.54
C ARG A 424 10.70 -21.95 6.88
N LYS A 425 11.38 -22.53 5.92
CA LYS A 425 12.21 -23.74 6.10
C LYS A 425 13.27 -23.52 7.19
N LYS A 426 14.07 -22.47 7.09
CA LYS A 426 15.08 -22.11 8.10
C LYS A 426 14.48 -21.91 9.50
N TYR A 427 13.30 -21.32 9.59
CA TYR A 427 12.63 -21.11 10.87
C TYR A 427 12.22 -22.44 11.50
N TYR A 428 11.58 -23.34 10.73
CA TYR A 428 11.16 -24.64 11.23
C TYR A 428 12.32 -25.61 11.51
N GLU A 429 13.43 -25.49 10.80
CA GLU A 429 14.65 -26.24 11.12
C GLU A 429 15.29 -25.78 12.45
N ALA A 430 15.20 -24.49 12.77
CA ALA A 430 15.76 -23.94 14.01
C ALA A 430 14.81 -24.06 15.23
N LEU A 431 13.53 -24.25 14.99
CA LEU A 431 12.49 -24.25 16.03
C LEU A 431 12.67 -25.37 17.08
N PRO A 432 12.94 -26.65 16.71
CA PRO A 432 13.11 -27.71 17.70
C PRO A 432 14.25 -27.44 18.67
N GLY A 433 15.38 -26.91 18.19
CA GLY A 433 16.52 -26.55 19.04
C GLY A 433 16.17 -25.46 20.03
N LYS A 434 15.42 -24.43 19.60
CA LYS A 434 14.95 -23.35 20.48
C LYS A 434 13.96 -23.87 21.55
N LEU A 435 13.05 -24.78 21.16
CA LEU A 435 12.11 -25.41 22.07
C LEU A 435 12.80 -26.27 23.12
N ALA A 436 13.79 -27.07 22.72
CA ALA A 436 14.56 -27.88 23.64
C ALA A 436 15.29 -27.02 24.71
N VAL A 437 15.89 -25.91 24.27
CA VAL A 437 16.52 -24.94 25.20
C VAL A 437 15.50 -24.31 26.11
N ALA A 438 14.37 -23.83 25.60
CA ALA A 438 13.31 -23.22 26.39
C ALA A 438 12.76 -24.18 27.45
N ARG A 439 12.51 -25.44 27.09
CA ARG A 439 11.98 -26.48 27.97
C ARG A 439 12.98 -26.90 29.03
N SER A 440 14.25 -27.12 28.67
CA SER A 440 15.31 -27.47 29.63
C SER A 440 15.56 -26.39 30.69
N LEU A 441 15.46 -25.11 30.29
CA LEU A 441 15.54 -23.98 31.22
C LEU A 441 14.29 -23.87 32.10
N ALA A 442 13.10 -24.06 31.52
CA ALA A 442 11.83 -24.01 32.28
C ALA A 442 11.71 -25.13 33.31
N ARG A 443 12.26 -26.32 33.02
CA ARG A 443 12.31 -27.47 33.93
C ARG A 443 13.44 -27.40 34.96
N GLY A 444 14.37 -26.46 34.79
CA GLY A 444 15.56 -26.39 35.65
C GLY A 444 16.59 -27.50 35.42
N GLU A 445 16.52 -28.22 34.32
CA GLU A 445 17.46 -29.28 33.96
C GLU A 445 18.85 -28.73 33.65
N ARG A 446 18.92 -27.45 33.31
CA ARG A 446 20.14 -26.74 32.94
C ARG A 446 20.16 -25.34 33.53
N GLU A 447 21.33 -24.93 34.05
CA GLU A 447 21.53 -23.53 34.43
C GLU A 447 21.76 -22.65 33.16
N PRO A 448 21.23 -21.42 33.18
CA PRO A 448 21.46 -20.48 32.06
C PRO A 448 22.93 -20.09 31.99
N THR A 449 23.50 -20.07 30.80
CA THR A 449 24.85 -19.59 30.51
C THR A 449 24.96 -18.09 30.80
N LYS A 450 26.19 -17.53 30.85
CA LYS A 450 26.37 -16.08 31.08
C LYS A 450 25.71 -15.24 30.03
N GLU A 451 25.78 -15.64 28.74
CA GLU A 451 25.14 -14.98 27.61
C GLU A 451 23.61 -15.05 27.67
N GLU A 452 23.07 -16.19 28.13
CA GLU A 452 21.64 -16.39 28.31
C GLU A 452 21.06 -15.64 29.52
N ARG A 453 21.91 -15.27 30.50
CA ARG A 453 21.51 -14.38 31.61
C ARG A 453 21.41 -12.92 31.16
N GLU A 454 22.29 -12.48 30.23
CA GLU A 454 22.24 -11.14 29.65
C GLU A 454 21.13 -11.03 28.61
N HIS A 455 20.93 -12.09 27.81
CA HIS A 455 19.90 -12.19 26.77
C HIS A 455 19.10 -13.49 26.95
N PRO A 456 18.04 -13.46 27.76
CA PRO A 456 17.26 -14.66 28.04
C PRO A 456 16.66 -15.23 26.77
N PRO A 457 16.81 -16.56 26.53
CA PRO A 457 16.19 -17.18 25.35
C PRO A 457 14.66 -17.11 25.46
N PRO A 458 13.96 -17.07 24.33
CA PRO A 458 12.52 -16.95 24.31
C PRO A 458 11.87 -18.16 24.99
N THR A 459 10.84 -17.90 25.77
CA THR A 459 10.02 -18.92 26.43
C THR A 459 9.16 -19.68 25.39
N GLU A 460 8.63 -20.84 25.74
CA GLU A 460 7.74 -21.61 24.85
C GLU A 460 6.52 -20.80 24.38
N VAL A 461 5.93 -20.00 25.28
CA VAL A 461 4.81 -19.10 24.96
C VAL A 461 5.22 -18.01 23.98
N GLU A 462 6.41 -17.45 24.14
CA GLU A 462 6.94 -16.47 23.20
C GLU A 462 7.24 -17.09 21.83
N LEU A 463 7.76 -18.32 21.78
CA LEU A 463 7.98 -19.06 20.54
C LEU A 463 6.66 -19.35 19.81
N THR A 464 5.59 -19.69 20.54
CA THR A 464 4.24 -19.87 19.98
C THR A 464 3.73 -18.59 19.37
N THR A 465 3.85 -17.48 20.09
CA THR A 465 3.41 -16.16 19.58
C THR A 465 4.29 -15.66 18.42
N GLU A 466 5.59 -15.93 18.44
CA GLU A 466 6.51 -15.62 17.34
C GLU A 466 6.15 -16.42 16.09
N ARG A 467 5.88 -17.72 16.25
CA ARG A 467 5.45 -18.61 15.16
C ARG A 467 4.17 -18.11 14.51
N PHE A 468 3.16 -17.81 15.33
CA PHE A 468 1.89 -17.26 14.86
C PHE A 468 2.08 -15.97 14.03
N LYS A 469 2.83 -15.00 14.57
CA LYS A 469 3.10 -13.72 13.88
C LYS A 469 3.86 -13.91 12.58
N LYS A 470 4.81 -14.85 12.53
CA LYS A 470 5.58 -15.14 11.30
C LYS A 470 4.73 -15.83 10.25
N GLU A 471 3.93 -16.83 10.64
CA GLU A 471 3.04 -17.52 9.72
C GLU A 471 1.97 -16.57 9.15
N LEU A 472 1.39 -15.71 9.99
CA LEU A 472 0.45 -14.69 9.55
C LEU A 472 1.11 -13.77 8.50
N LYS A 473 2.30 -13.25 8.81
CA LYS A 473 3.04 -12.38 7.89
C LYS A 473 3.36 -13.08 6.57
N TRP A 474 3.86 -14.31 6.60
CA TRP A 474 4.21 -15.03 5.38
C TRP A 474 3.00 -15.31 4.50
N ARG A 475 1.85 -15.64 5.09
CA ARG A 475 0.58 -15.84 4.36
C ARG A 475 0.10 -14.54 3.72
N GLU A 476 0.08 -13.44 4.48
CA GLU A 476 -0.27 -12.12 3.95
C GLU A 476 0.64 -11.69 2.79
N ASP A 477 1.96 -11.86 2.95
CA ASP A 477 2.94 -11.50 1.92
C ASP A 477 2.76 -12.37 0.64
N LEU A 478 2.40 -13.65 0.79
CA LEU A 478 2.11 -14.55 -0.33
C LEU A 478 0.80 -14.18 -1.05
N ASP A 479 -0.24 -13.86 -0.32
CA ASP A 479 -1.52 -13.43 -0.90
C ASP A 479 -1.38 -12.10 -1.63
N GLY A 480 -0.63 -11.16 -1.03
CA GLY A 480 -0.28 -9.91 -1.68
C GLY A 480 0.54 -10.12 -2.96
N TRP A 481 1.50 -11.06 -2.95
CA TRP A 481 2.27 -11.41 -4.14
C TRP A 481 1.40 -12.02 -5.25
N ARG A 482 0.50 -12.95 -4.90
CA ARG A 482 -0.43 -13.57 -5.87
C ARG A 482 -1.27 -12.53 -6.58
N LEU A 483 -1.74 -11.54 -5.84
CA LEU A 483 -2.58 -10.47 -6.35
C LEU A 483 -1.82 -9.52 -7.28
N LEU A 484 -0.59 -9.15 -6.91
CA LEU A 484 0.16 -8.07 -7.57
C LEU A 484 1.23 -8.56 -8.55
N ARG A 485 1.47 -9.86 -8.69
CA ARG A 485 2.45 -10.39 -9.66
C ARG A 485 2.15 -9.89 -11.06
N VAL A 486 3.20 -9.78 -11.87
CA VAL A 486 3.06 -9.43 -13.30
C VAL A 486 2.21 -10.48 -14.00
N GLY A 487 1.23 -10.05 -14.78
CA GLY A 487 0.31 -10.94 -15.49
C GLY A 487 -0.82 -11.53 -14.64
N SER A 488 -0.94 -11.20 -13.33
CA SER A 488 -2.19 -11.43 -12.64
C SER A 488 -3.23 -10.44 -13.17
N GLY A 489 -4.37 -10.92 -13.60
CA GLY A 489 -5.49 -10.07 -14.01
C GLY A 489 -6.04 -9.25 -12.83
N VAL A 490 -6.93 -8.34 -13.14
CA VAL A 490 -7.81 -7.69 -12.17
C VAL A 490 -8.96 -8.64 -11.86
N ASP A 491 -9.29 -8.80 -10.59
CA ASP A 491 -10.39 -9.66 -10.16
C ASP A 491 -11.72 -9.02 -10.56
N TRP A 492 -12.51 -9.71 -11.36
CA TRP A 492 -13.74 -9.19 -11.94
C TRP A 492 -14.94 -10.05 -11.58
N ASP A 493 -16.01 -9.39 -11.15
CA ASP A 493 -17.32 -10.00 -10.95
C ASP A 493 -18.31 -9.34 -11.92
N TYR A 494 -19.09 -10.15 -12.64
CA TYR A 494 -20.09 -9.66 -13.61
C TYR A 494 -21.12 -8.69 -12.99
N ARG A 495 -21.38 -8.82 -11.69
CA ARG A 495 -22.27 -7.93 -10.93
C ARG A 495 -21.76 -6.48 -10.86
N PHE A 496 -20.48 -6.24 -11.14
CA PHE A 496 -19.90 -4.89 -11.16
C PHE A 496 -20.27 -4.10 -12.43
N ALA A 497 -20.67 -4.76 -13.52
CA ALA A 497 -20.92 -4.12 -14.81
C ALA A 497 -21.90 -2.95 -14.73
N ASN A 498 -22.96 -3.08 -13.94
CA ASN A 498 -23.99 -2.04 -13.78
C ASN A 498 -23.75 -1.13 -12.56
N ALA A 499 -22.83 -1.52 -11.66
CA ALA A 499 -22.58 -0.82 -10.42
C ALA A 499 -21.44 0.21 -10.51
N LEU A 500 -20.54 0.06 -11.47
CA LEU A 500 -19.34 0.87 -11.61
C LEU A 500 -19.46 1.92 -12.72
N ARG A 501 -18.91 3.08 -12.45
CA ARG A 501 -18.80 4.21 -13.38
C ARG A 501 -17.39 4.78 -13.33
N VAL A 502 -16.96 5.40 -14.45
CA VAL A 502 -15.62 6.00 -14.57
C VAL A 502 -15.75 7.46 -14.96
N TYR A 503 -14.91 8.31 -14.39
CA TYR A 503 -14.82 9.71 -14.81
C TYR A 503 -14.24 9.81 -16.23
N ARG A 504 -14.84 10.67 -17.03
CA ARG A 504 -14.42 10.98 -18.39
C ARG A 504 -13.90 12.42 -18.45
N PRO A 505 -12.80 12.69 -19.18
CA PRO A 505 -12.40 14.06 -19.43
C PRO A 505 -13.55 14.84 -20.09
N PRO A 506 -13.75 16.11 -19.73
CA PRO A 506 -14.76 16.93 -20.36
C PRO A 506 -14.52 16.97 -21.88
N PRO A 507 -15.58 17.05 -22.70
CA PRO A 507 -15.43 17.22 -24.12
C PRO A 507 -14.60 18.50 -24.35
N GLU A 508 -13.61 18.41 -25.24
CA GLU A 508 -12.88 19.61 -25.67
C GLU A 508 -13.91 20.57 -26.27
N THR A 509 -14.28 21.60 -25.51
CA THR A 509 -15.03 22.72 -26.07
C THR A 509 -14.11 23.35 -27.09
N GLY A 510 -14.41 23.11 -28.37
CA GLY A 510 -13.64 23.61 -29.50
C GLY A 510 -13.32 25.09 -29.32
N ALA A 511 -12.00 25.36 -29.34
CA ALA A 511 -11.47 26.70 -29.34
C ALA A 511 -11.83 27.43 -30.61
#